data_ba9a38d4b01773db0843f7ff1dadc5c4
#
_entry.id   ba9a38d4b01773db0843f7ff1dadc5c4
#
_cell.length_a   1.000
_cell.length_b   1.000
_cell.length_c   1.000
_cell.angle_alpha   90.00
_cell.angle_beta   90.00
_cell.angle_gamma   90.00
#
_symmetry.space_group_name_H-M   'P 1'
#
loop_
_entity.id
_entity.type
_entity.pdbx_description
1 polymer ?
#
loop_
_entity_poly.entity_id
_entity_poly.type
_entity_poly.pdbx_seq_one_letter_code
_entity_poly.pdbx_strand_id
1 'polypeptide(L)'
;MKQYLDLCKHVLENGTQKGDRTGTGTISTFGYQMRFNLKDGFPVLTTKKVSLKAIIHELLWFLKGDTNVGYLQENSVRIWNEWADENGELGPIYGHQWRSWGTADGRQIDQISELIEQIKTNPNSRRLIVSAWNVGELDEMALPPCHAFFQFYVADGKLSCQLYQRSADVFLGVPFNIASYALLTMMIAQVCDLEVGEFVHTFGDVHIYSNHLEQVELQLTRDPKPLPIMKINPNVKNIFDFSFEDFVLENYEAHPHIKGEVSI
;
A
#
# COMPACT_ATOMS: atom_id res chain seq x y z
N MET A 1 11.06 -5.63 11.03
CA MET A 1 11.22 -5.29 9.57
C MET A 1 12.32 -6.10 8.88
N LYS A 2 12.66 -7.26 9.45
CA LYS A 2 13.66 -8.18 8.83
C LYS A 2 13.19 -8.66 7.44
N GLN A 3 11.91 -8.94 7.29
CA GLN A 3 11.30 -9.40 6.02
C GLN A 3 11.62 -8.46 4.83
N TYR A 4 11.58 -7.15 5.06
CA TYR A 4 11.93 -6.17 4.03
C TYR A 4 13.43 -6.19 3.69
N LEU A 5 14.31 -6.31 4.69
CA LEU A 5 15.75 -6.42 4.45
C LEU A 5 16.11 -7.73 3.74
N ASP A 6 15.41 -8.82 4.07
CA ASP A 6 15.57 -10.09 3.37
C ASP A 6 15.13 -9.99 1.90
N LEU A 7 14.04 -9.24 1.60
CA LEU A 7 13.65 -8.92 0.23
C LEU A 7 14.74 -8.13 -0.50
N CYS A 8 15.28 -7.06 0.11
CA CYS A 8 16.37 -6.28 -0.49
C CYS A 8 17.56 -7.16 -0.87
N LYS A 9 18.01 -8.01 0.06
CA LYS A 9 19.11 -8.97 -0.17
C LYS A 9 18.78 -9.95 -1.28
N HIS A 10 17.56 -10.52 -1.25
CA HIS A 10 17.12 -11.47 -2.26
C HIS A 10 17.18 -10.87 -3.67
N VAL A 11 16.70 -9.64 -3.86
CA VAL A 11 16.74 -8.97 -5.16
C VAL A 11 18.16 -8.68 -5.60
N LEU A 12 19.04 -8.20 -4.72
CA LEU A 12 20.44 -7.93 -5.04
C LEU A 12 21.21 -9.21 -5.41
N GLU A 13 20.95 -10.32 -4.70
CA GLU A 13 21.72 -11.58 -4.87
C GLU A 13 21.19 -12.45 -6.02
N ASN A 14 19.89 -12.42 -6.28
CA ASN A 14 19.22 -13.34 -7.22
C ASN A 14 18.55 -12.63 -8.39
N GLY A 15 18.56 -11.31 -8.42
CA GLY A 15 17.89 -10.53 -9.46
C GLY A 15 18.65 -10.53 -10.79
N THR A 16 17.89 -10.34 -11.85
CA THR A 16 18.39 -10.18 -13.21
C THR A 16 18.35 -8.71 -13.59
N GLN A 17 19.39 -8.21 -14.24
CA GLN A 17 19.39 -6.87 -14.81
C GLN A 17 18.41 -6.79 -16.00
N LYS A 18 17.54 -5.79 -15.96
CA LYS A 18 16.55 -5.52 -17.00
C LYS A 18 16.50 -4.03 -17.33
N GLY A 19 16.22 -3.73 -18.59
CA GLY A 19 15.71 -2.42 -18.97
C GLY A 19 14.27 -2.23 -18.48
N ASP A 20 13.87 -0.98 -18.36
CA ASP A 20 12.52 -0.59 -17.99
C ASP A 20 12.02 0.59 -18.82
N ARG A 21 10.74 0.96 -18.68
CA ARG A 21 10.12 2.07 -19.41
C ARG A 21 10.80 3.41 -19.16
N THR A 22 11.35 3.63 -17.97
CA THR A 22 12.01 4.89 -17.60
C THR A 22 13.42 5.03 -18.15
N GLY A 23 14.03 3.94 -18.65
CA GLY A 23 15.42 3.92 -19.10
C GLY A 23 16.46 3.90 -17.97
N THR A 24 16.04 3.90 -16.70
CA THR A 24 16.95 3.85 -15.54
C THR A 24 17.62 2.48 -15.41
N GLY A 25 16.93 1.42 -15.78
CA GLY A 25 17.33 0.05 -15.56
C GLY A 25 17.02 -0.45 -14.14
N THR A 26 16.86 -1.75 -14.02
CA THR A 26 16.52 -2.39 -12.74
C THR A 26 17.29 -3.70 -12.53
N ILE A 27 17.43 -4.11 -11.28
CA ILE A 27 17.69 -5.49 -10.90
C ILE A 27 16.36 -6.03 -10.37
N SER A 28 15.83 -7.11 -10.94
CA SER A 28 14.51 -7.64 -10.56
C SER A 28 14.47 -9.14 -10.40
N THR A 29 13.56 -9.60 -9.54
CA THR A 29 13.13 -11.00 -9.42
C THR A 29 11.63 -11.09 -9.70
N PHE A 30 11.16 -12.26 -10.13
CA PHE A 30 9.75 -12.52 -10.35
C PHE A 30 9.20 -13.46 -9.29
N GLY A 31 8.26 -12.95 -8.51
CA GLY A 31 7.63 -13.68 -7.42
C GLY A 31 8.42 -13.60 -6.12
N TYR A 32 7.80 -13.03 -5.09
CA TYR A 32 8.30 -13.00 -3.71
C TYR A 32 7.12 -12.80 -2.76
N GLN A 33 7.25 -13.18 -1.50
CA GLN A 33 6.22 -12.96 -0.51
C GLN A 33 6.82 -12.61 0.85
N MET A 34 6.25 -11.58 1.50
CA MET A 34 6.53 -11.23 2.90
C MET A 34 5.29 -11.41 3.75
N ARG A 35 5.48 -11.69 5.04
CA ARG A 35 4.41 -11.78 6.04
C ARG A 35 4.72 -10.92 7.25
N PHE A 36 3.72 -10.19 7.72
CA PHE A 36 3.80 -9.34 8.89
C PHE A 36 2.65 -9.68 9.84
N ASN A 37 2.96 -10.20 11.02
CA ASN A 37 1.96 -10.36 12.07
C ASN A 37 1.68 -8.98 12.69
N LEU A 38 0.48 -8.46 12.51
CA LEU A 38 0.12 -7.11 12.95
C LEU A 38 0.00 -6.98 14.48
N LYS A 39 0.00 -8.09 15.21
CA LYS A 39 0.10 -8.10 16.69
C LYS A 39 1.51 -7.78 17.19
N ASP A 40 2.54 -7.98 16.37
CA ASP A 40 3.94 -7.72 16.77
C ASP A 40 4.28 -6.22 16.72
N GLY A 41 3.40 -5.40 16.19
CA GLY A 41 3.54 -3.96 16.00
C GLY A 41 3.22 -3.53 14.58
N PHE A 42 3.21 -2.21 14.35
CA PHE A 42 2.88 -1.63 13.05
C PHE A 42 4.09 -1.73 12.11
N PRO A 43 3.96 -2.38 10.93
CA PRO A 43 5.10 -2.66 10.05
C PRO A 43 5.47 -1.45 9.20
N VAL A 44 5.92 -0.38 9.84
CA VAL A 44 6.56 0.77 9.18
C VAL A 44 8.08 0.61 9.29
N LEU A 45 8.81 0.99 8.23
CA LEU A 45 10.26 0.87 8.19
C LEU A 45 10.95 1.67 9.28
N THR A 46 11.93 1.04 9.93
CA THR A 46 12.78 1.66 10.94
C THR A 46 14.23 1.83 10.47
N THR A 47 14.63 1.16 9.40
CA THR A 47 15.98 1.29 8.79
C THR A 47 16.14 2.55 7.94
N LYS A 48 15.05 3.19 7.56
CA LYS A 48 14.99 4.58 7.10
C LYS A 48 13.66 5.20 7.51
N LYS A 49 13.65 6.50 7.80
CA LYS A 49 12.41 7.22 8.12
C LYS A 49 11.55 7.35 6.86
N VAL A 50 10.27 7.00 6.96
CA VAL A 50 9.25 7.20 5.92
C VAL A 50 8.18 8.18 6.40
N SER A 51 7.49 8.82 5.45
CA SER A 51 6.43 9.79 5.77
C SER A 51 5.12 9.10 6.08
N LEU A 52 4.83 8.87 7.36
CA LEU A 52 3.53 8.34 7.79
C LEU A 52 2.38 9.29 7.37
N LYS A 53 2.62 10.60 7.40
CA LYS A 53 1.64 11.59 6.95
C LYS A 53 1.20 11.31 5.51
N ALA A 54 2.14 11.11 4.61
CA ALA A 54 1.83 10.82 3.21
C ALA A 54 1.06 9.49 3.05
N ILE A 55 1.46 8.45 3.79
CA ILE A 55 0.81 7.14 3.77
C ILE A 55 -0.65 7.23 4.21
N ILE A 56 -0.93 7.92 5.33
CA ILE A 56 -2.30 8.06 5.86
C ILE A 56 -3.16 8.87 4.89
N HIS A 57 -2.69 10.04 4.44
CA HIS A 57 -3.48 10.88 3.52
C HIS A 57 -3.76 10.18 2.19
N GLU A 58 -2.79 9.44 1.63
CA GLU A 58 -3.01 8.66 0.41
C GLU A 58 -4.08 7.59 0.61
N LEU A 59 -4.02 6.83 1.72
CA LEU A 59 -5.02 5.81 2.00
C LEU A 59 -6.42 6.40 2.20
N LEU A 60 -6.54 7.51 2.94
CA LEU A 60 -7.81 8.21 3.12
C LEU A 60 -8.35 8.76 1.79
N TRP A 61 -7.48 9.25 0.92
CA TRP A 61 -7.82 9.72 -0.41
C TRP A 61 -8.35 8.59 -1.30
N PHE A 62 -7.72 7.41 -1.31
CA PHE A 62 -8.25 6.22 -1.98
C PHE A 62 -9.63 5.82 -1.44
N LEU A 63 -9.81 5.80 -0.12
CA LEU A 63 -11.08 5.45 0.53
C LEU A 63 -12.21 6.45 0.23
N LYS A 64 -11.88 7.71 -0.09
CA LYS A 64 -12.85 8.70 -0.56
C LYS A 64 -13.26 8.49 -2.02
N GLY A 65 -12.56 7.63 -2.76
CA GLY A 65 -12.79 7.43 -4.19
C GLY A 65 -12.27 8.58 -5.05
N ASP A 66 -11.44 9.44 -4.46
CA ASP A 66 -10.91 10.62 -5.12
C ASP A 66 -9.72 10.26 -6.04
N THR A 67 -9.58 10.98 -7.13
CA THR A 67 -8.53 10.81 -8.15
C THR A 67 -7.81 12.11 -8.47
N ASN A 68 -8.24 13.23 -7.89
CA ASN A 68 -7.61 14.53 -8.02
C ASN A 68 -6.59 14.75 -6.89
N VAL A 69 -5.40 15.24 -7.23
CA VAL A 69 -4.31 15.44 -6.25
C VAL A 69 -4.52 16.65 -5.33
N GLY A 70 -5.59 17.44 -5.51
CA GLY A 70 -5.85 18.65 -4.73
C GLY A 70 -5.86 18.40 -3.23
N TYR A 71 -6.61 17.39 -2.76
CA TYR A 71 -6.63 17.00 -1.35
C TYR A 71 -5.23 16.66 -0.81
N LEU A 72 -4.44 15.93 -1.59
CA LEU A 72 -3.08 15.56 -1.19
C LEU A 72 -2.17 16.80 -1.08
N GLN A 73 -2.28 17.72 -2.04
CA GLN A 73 -1.49 18.97 -2.07
C GLN A 73 -1.85 19.90 -0.91
N GLU A 74 -3.13 20.07 -0.59
CA GLU A 74 -3.62 20.82 0.58
C GLU A 74 -3.02 20.29 1.88
N ASN A 75 -2.79 18.98 1.96
CA ASN A 75 -2.15 18.32 3.08
C ASN A 75 -0.62 18.21 2.95
N SER A 76 -0.01 18.93 1.99
CA SER A 76 1.44 18.92 1.74
C SER A 76 1.98 17.53 1.37
N VAL A 77 1.18 16.70 0.74
CA VAL A 77 1.55 15.40 0.16
C VAL A 77 1.66 15.56 -1.35
N ARG A 78 2.81 15.20 -1.92
CA ARG A 78 3.13 15.45 -3.33
C ARG A 78 3.52 14.20 -4.11
N ILE A 79 3.28 13.02 -3.56
CA ILE A 79 3.75 11.75 -4.10
C ILE A 79 3.09 11.35 -5.42
N TRP A 80 2.04 12.05 -5.85
CA TRP A 80 1.30 11.84 -7.10
C TRP A 80 1.42 12.99 -8.11
N ASN A 81 2.09 14.09 -7.74
CA ASN A 81 2.14 15.29 -8.60
C ASN A 81 2.77 15.05 -9.97
N GLU A 82 3.70 14.10 -10.08
CA GLU A 82 4.45 13.84 -11.32
C GLU A 82 3.63 13.12 -12.39
N TRP A 83 2.49 12.52 -11.99
CA TRP A 83 1.58 11.81 -12.91
C TRP A 83 0.28 12.57 -13.17
N ALA A 84 -0.03 13.58 -12.38
CA ALA A 84 -1.24 14.37 -12.54
C ALA A 84 -1.16 15.28 -13.78
N ASP A 85 -2.30 15.47 -14.44
CA ASP A 85 -2.43 16.44 -15.52
C ASP A 85 -2.45 17.88 -15.00
N GLU A 86 -2.64 18.86 -15.89
CA GLU A 86 -2.67 20.29 -15.57
C GLU A 86 -3.82 20.67 -14.60
N ASN A 87 -4.87 19.86 -14.52
CA ASN A 87 -6.02 20.04 -13.63
C ASN A 87 -5.89 19.25 -12.32
N GLY A 88 -4.80 18.51 -12.18
CA GLY A 88 -4.55 17.64 -11.02
C GLY A 88 -5.23 16.28 -11.09
N GLU A 89 -5.73 15.87 -12.25
CA GLU A 89 -6.44 14.61 -12.45
C GLU A 89 -5.48 13.46 -12.80
N LEU A 90 -5.83 12.26 -12.34
CA LEU A 90 -5.06 11.03 -12.56
C LEU A 90 -5.85 9.97 -13.35
N GLY A 91 -7.10 10.28 -13.73
CA GLY A 91 -8.01 9.32 -14.32
C GLY A 91 -8.53 8.30 -13.31
N PRO A 92 -9.19 7.21 -13.76
CA PRO A 92 -9.92 6.28 -12.91
C PRO A 92 -8.99 5.30 -12.16
N ILE A 93 -7.99 5.82 -11.42
CA ILE A 93 -7.05 5.04 -10.64
C ILE A 93 -7.67 4.49 -9.33
N TYR A 94 -6.89 3.85 -8.51
CA TYR A 94 -7.20 3.17 -7.25
C TYR A 94 -8.49 3.57 -6.54
N GLY A 95 -8.65 4.83 -6.14
CA GLY A 95 -9.82 5.31 -5.40
C GLY A 95 -11.11 5.15 -6.21
N HIS A 96 -11.08 5.49 -7.49
CA HIS A 96 -12.22 5.29 -8.39
C HIS A 96 -12.59 3.80 -8.48
N GLN A 97 -11.63 2.92 -8.74
CA GLN A 97 -11.88 1.49 -8.87
C GLN A 97 -12.42 0.88 -7.58
N TRP A 98 -11.90 1.29 -6.43
CA TRP A 98 -12.35 0.78 -5.13
C TRP A 98 -13.78 1.20 -4.78
N ARG A 99 -14.19 2.42 -5.18
CA ARG A 99 -15.42 3.05 -4.72
C ARG A 99 -16.50 3.23 -5.78
N SER A 100 -16.16 3.12 -7.05
CA SER A 100 -17.06 3.44 -8.17
C SER A 100 -16.75 2.63 -9.43
N TRP A 101 -16.57 1.32 -9.27
CA TRP A 101 -16.30 0.44 -10.41
C TRP A 101 -17.50 0.41 -11.37
N GLY A 102 -17.29 0.87 -12.61
CA GLY A 102 -18.33 0.90 -13.64
C GLY A 102 -18.68 -0.50 -14.18
N THR A 103 -19.97 -0.73 -14.41
CA THR A 103 -20.48 -1.95 -15.04
C THR A 103 -21.11 -1.67 -16.40
N ALA A 104 -21.20 -2.68 -17.25
CA ALA A 104 -21.76 -2.54 -18.62
C ALA A 104 -23.24 -2.09 -18.65
N ASP A 105 -24.00 -2.28 -17.58
CA ASP A 105 -25.38 -1.83 -17.41
C ASP A 105 -25.50 -0.45 -16.75
N GLY A 106 -24.37 0.25 -16.55
CA GLY A 106 -24.32 1.61 -16.03
C GLY A 106 -24.36 1.74 -14.50
N ARG A 107 -24.36 0.63 -13.75
CA ARG A 107 -24.23 0.65 -12.29
C ARG A 107 -22.80 0.99 -11.89
N GLN A 108 -22.67 1.51 -10.66
CA GLN A 108 -21.40 1.70 -9.98
C GLN A 108 -21.33 0.74 -8.78
N ILE A 109 -20.21 0.07 -8.64
CA ILE A 109 -19.98 -0.87 -7.52
C ILE A 109 -18.98 -0.23 -6.56
N ASP A 110 -19.39 -0.06 -5.30
CA ASP A 110 -18.51 0.30 -4.19
C ASP A 110 -17.93 -0.96 -3.57
N GLN A 111 -16.77 -1.39 -4.07
CA GLN A 111 -16.11 -2.61 -3.62
C GLN A 111 -15.76 -2.59 -2.13
N ILE A 112 -15.42 -1.43 -1.56
CA ILE A 112 -15.07 -1.32 -0.13
C ILE A 112 -16.31 -1.49 0.75
N SER A 113 -17.43 -0.86 0.39
CA SER A 113 -18.68 -1.03 1.14
C SER A 113 -19.18 -2.47 1.07
N GLU A 114 -19.18 -3.09 -0.12
CA GLU A 114 -19.56 -4.49 -0.30
C GLU A 114 -18.64 -5.46 0.45
N LEU A 115 -17.32 -5.20 0.45
CA LEU A 115 -16.35 -5.99 1.21
C LEU A 115 -16.67 -5.98 2.71
N ILE A 116 -16.89 -4.79 3.31
CA ILE A 116 -17.18 -4.65 4.74
C ILE A 116 -18.49 -5.37 5.10
N GLU A 117 -19.52 -5.21 4.28
CA GLU A 117 -20.78 -5.93 4.47
C GLU A 117 -20.58 -7.44 4.39
N GLN A 118 -19.82 -7.94 3.44
CA GLN A 118 -19.52 -9.36 3.32
C GLN A 118 -18.70 -9.89 4.49
N ILE A 119 -17.72 -9.14 5.00
CA ILE A 119 -16.95 -9.55 6.19
C ILE A 119 -17.88 -9.71 7.39
N LYS A 120 -18.85 -8.80 7.58
CA LYS A 120 -19.79 -8.83 8.70
C LYS A 120 -20.83 -9.95 8.57
N THR A 121 -21.34 -10.19 7.36
CA THR A 121 -22.47 -11.12 7.15
C THR A 121 -22.04 -12.52 6.72
N ASN A 122 -20.89 -12.66 6.07
CA ASN A 122 -20.34 -13.93 5.58
C ASN A 122 -18.81 -13.96 5.67
N PRO A 123 -18.23 -13.98 6.89
CA PRO A 123 -16.78 -13.93 7.09
C PRO A 123 -16.02 -15.11 6.48
N ASN A 124 -16.68 -16.24 6.22
CA ASN A 124 -16.10 -17.42 5.59
C ASN A 124 -16.03 -17.33 4.06
N SER A 125 -16.47 -16.21 3.47
CA SER A 125 -16.40 -16.01 2.02
C SER A 125 -14.95 -16.05 1.52
N ARG A 126 -14.74 -16.71 0.37
CA ARG A 126 -13.47 -16.69 -0.36
C ARG A 126 -13.44 -15.58 -1.44
N ARG A 127 -14.45 -14.69 -1.42
CA ARG A 127 -14.65 -13.61 -2.39
C ARG A 127 -14.48 -12.23 -1.75
N LEU A 128 -13.77 -12.14 -0.64
CA LEU A 128 -13.45 -10.89 0.05
C LEU A 128 -12.30 -10.20 -0.70
N ILE A 129 -12.56 -9.73 -1.92
CA ILE A 129 -11.56 -9.22 -2.86
C ILE A 129 -11.95 -7.80 -3.27
N VAL A 130 -10.94 -6.93 -3.39
CA VAL A 130 -11.02 -5.62 -4.04
C VAL A 130 -9.99 -5.58 -5.16
N SER A 131 -10.40 -5.21 -6.36
CA SER A 131 -9.54 -5.06 -7.53
C SER A 131 -9.44 -3.61 -7.98
N ALA A 132 -8.22 -3.17 -8.24
CA ALA A 132 -7.97 -1.91 -8.93
C ALA A 132 -7.63 -2.12 -10.42
N TRP A 133 -7.37 -3.36 -10.83
CA TRP A 133 -7.00 -3.70 -12.19
C TRP A 133 -8.24 -3.87 -13.07
N ASN A 134 -8.71 -2.75 -13.66
CA ASN A 134 -9.82 -2.73 -14.59
C ASN A 134 -9.30 -2.66 -16.03
N VAL A 135 -9.29 -3.79 -16.72
CA VAL A 135 -8.72 -3.91 -18.08
C VAL A 135 -9.40 -2.95 -19.07
N GLY A 136 -10.66 -2.62 -18.85
CA GLY A 136 -11.41 -1.72 -19.73
C GLY A 136 -11.04 -0.23 -19.62
N GLU A 137 -10.33 0.16 -18.55
CA GLU A 137 -10.04 1.56 -18.24
C GLU A 137 -8.53 1.84 -18.06
N LEU A 138 -7.66 0.85 -18.31
CA LEU A 138 -6.20 1.03 -18.11
C LEU A 138 -5.61 2.19 -18.90
N ASP A 139 -6.09 2.38 -20.13
CA ASP A 139 -5.59 3.43 -21.03
C ASP A 139 -6.03 4.85 -20.60
N GLU A 140 -7.01 4.95 -19.69
CA GLU A 140 -7.51 6.21 -19.14
C GLU A 140 -6.78 6.58 -17.83
N MET A 141 -5.96 5.68 -17.28
CA MET A 141 -5.23 5.88 -16.03
C MET A 141 -3.87 6.53 -16.28
N ALA A 142 -3.54 7.58 -15.52
CA ALA A 142 -2.21 8.19 -15.56
C ALA A 142 -1.10 7.18 -15.21
N LEU A 143 -1.42 6.23 -14.32
CA LEU A 143 -0.54 5.12 -13.97
C LEU A 143 -1.37 3.84 -13.70
N PRO A 144 -1.21 2.78 -14.53
CA PRO A 144 -1.86 1.49 -14.26
C PRO A 144 -1.50 0.93 -12.88
N PRO A 145 -2.48 0.42 -12.10
CA PRO A 145 -2.28 0.07 -10.70
C PRO A 145 -1.16 -0.94 -10.48
N CYS A 146 -0.15 -0.59 -9.68
CA CYS A 146 0.92 -1.49 -9.26
C CYS A 146 0.43 -2.50 -8.21
N HIS A 147 -0.26 -2.03 -7.17
CA HIS A 147 -0.96 -2.89 -6.22
C HIS A 147 -2.36 -3.21 -6.80
N ALA A 148 -2.41 -4.30 -7.57
CA ALA A 148 -3.48 -4.58 -8.52
C ALA A 148 -4.77 -5.08 -7.86
N PHE A 149 -4.66 -5.94 -6.84
CA PHE A 149 -5.81 -6.40 -6.05
C PHE A 149 -5.36 -6.90 -4.68
N PHE A 150 -6.30 -6.95 -3.74
CA PHE A 150 -6.07 -7.49 -2.42
C PHE A 150 -7.27 -8.32 -1.96
N GLN A 151 -7.00 -9.29 -1.08
CA GLN A 151 -7.99 -10.22 -0.56
C GLN A 151 -7.90 -10.27 0.96
N PHE A 152 -9.07 -10.33 1.61
CA PHE A 152 -9.16 -10.54 3.04
C PHE A 152 -9.51 -11.97 3.40
N TYR A 153 -9.13 -12.35 4.59
CA TYR A 153 -9.39 -13.66 5.18
C TYR A 153 -9.71 -13.52 6.65
N VAL A 154 -10.81 -14.11 7.07
CA VAL A 154 -11.23 -14.12 8.48
C VAL A 154 -11.07 -15.52 9.04
N ALA A 155 -10.33 -15.65 10.14
CA ALA A 155 -10.18 -16.89 10.89
C ALA A 155 -9.95 -16.58 12.36
N ASP A 156 -10.54 -17.37 13.25
CA ASP A 156 -10.40 -17.26 14.71
C ASP A 156 -10.63 -15.83 15.22
N GLY A 157 -11.63 -15.13 14.66
CA GLY A 157 -11.97 -13.75 15.01
C GLY A 157 -10.94 -12.70 14.57
N LYS A 158 -10.03 -13.05 13.65
CA LYS A 158 -8.97 -12.16 13.14
C LYS A 158 -9.12 -11.92 11.67
N LEU A 159 -8.80 -10.69 11.24
CA LEU A 159 -8.76 -10.27 9.84
C LEU A 159 -7.33 -10.21 9.35
N SER A 160 -7.04 -10.93 8.26
CA SER A 160 -5.78 -10.87 7.52
C SER A 160 -6.02 -10.33 6.12
N CYS A 161 -5.01 -9.70 5.55
CA CYS A 161 -5.03 -9.17 4.19
C CYS A 161 -3.86 -9.72 3.38
N GLN A 162 -4.11 -10.12 2.14
CA GLN A 162 -3.06 -10.41 1.16
C GLN A 162 -3.16 -9.44 -0.02
N LEU A 163 -2.08 -8.72 -0.28
CA LEU A 163 -1.92 -7.85 -1.45
C LEU A 163 -1.14 -8.59 -2.53
N TYR A 164 -1.62 -8.50 -3.79
CA TYR A 164 -0.80 -8.79 -4.96
C TYR A 164 -0.36 -7.48 -5.62
N GLN A 165 0.95 -7.22 -5.61
CA GLN A 165 1.58 -6.09 -6.26
C GLN A 165 2.33 -6.58 -7.51
N ARG A 166 1.83 -6.22 -8.71
CA ARG A 166 2.37 -6.69 -9.99
C ARG A 166 3.74 -6.12 -10.33
N SER A 167 4.02 -4.91 -9.83
CA SER A 167 5.25 -4.15 -10.06
C SER A 167 5.61 -3.41 -8.77
N ALA A 168 6.83 -3.60 -8.27
CA ALA A 168 7.20 -3.15 -6.94
C ALA A 168 8.61 -2.56 -6.90
N ASP A 169 8.70 -1.22 -6.84
CA ASP A 169 9.93 -0.52 -6.46
C ASP A 169 10.23 -0.79 -4.99
N VAL A 170 11.26 -1.59 -4.76
CA VAL A 170 11.66 -2.02 -3.42
C VAL A 170 12.05 -0.85 -2.53
N PHE A 171 12.72 0.16 -3.09
CA PHE A 171 13.28 1.25 -2.28
C PHE A 171 12.28 2.34 -1.94
N LEU A 172 11.51 2.85 -2.89
CA LEU A 172 10.55 3.94 -2.65
C LEU A 172 9.13 3.44 -2.37
N GLY A 173 8.59 2.55 -3.21
CA GLY A 173 7.19 2.15 -3.18
C GLY A 173 6.85 1.14 -2.10
N VAL A 174 7.59 0.02 -2.02
CA VAL A 174 7.29 -1.10 -1.09
C VAL A 174 7.15 -0.66 0.36
N PRO A 175 8.00 0.23 0.92
CA PRO A 175 7.81 0.73 2.29
C PRO A 175 6.47 1.41 2.55
N PHE A 176 5.98 2.18 1.59
CA PHE A 176 4.67 2.84 1.66
C PHE A 176 3.54 1.81 1.59
N ASN A 177 3.63 0.87 0.65
CA ASN A 177 2.58 -0.15 0.46
C ASN A 177 2.46 -1.08 1.68
N ILE A 178 3.57 -1.49 2.32
CA ILE A 178 3.53 -2.28 3.55
C ILE A 178 2.71 -1.55 4.63
N ALA A 179 3.05 -0.30 4.92
CA ALA A 179 2.39 0.46 5.98
C ALA A 179 0.94 0.81 5.62
N SER A 180 0.66 1.17 4.36
CA SER A 180 -0.68 1.51 3.88
C SER A 180 -1.65 0.32 4.01
N TYR A 181 -1.28 -0.87 3.52
CA TYR A 181 -2.15 -2.05 3.59
C TYR A 181 -2.25 -2.66 4.99
N ALA A 182 -1.20 -2.55 5.80
CA ALA A 182 -1.28 -2.88 7.21
C ALA A 182 -2.30 -1.97 7.93
N LEU A 183 -2.25 -0.65 7.67
CA LEU A 183 -3.21 0.30 8.22
C LEU A 183 -4.64 0.03 7.73
N LEU A 184 -4.83 -0.20 6.44
CA LEU A 184 -6.14 -0.58 5.88
C LEU A 184 -6.70 -1.83 6.56
N THR A 185 -5.85 -2.85 6.80
CA THR A 185 -6.26 -4.07 7.49
C THR A 185 -6.72 -3.78 8.92
N MET A 186 -6.00 -2.92 9.64
CA MET A 186 -6.37 -2.51 11.00
C MET A 186 -7.68 -1.72 11.02
N MET A 187 -7.88 -0.80 10.07
CA MET A 187 -9.12 0.00 9.95
C MET A 187 -10.33 -0.90 9.68
N ILE A 188 -10.23 -1.82 8.71
CA ILE A 188 -11.32 -2.75 8.38
C ILE A 188 -11.59 -3.72 9.55
N ALA A 189 -10.55 -4.23 10.21
CA ALA A 189 -10.73 -5.08 11.41
C ALA A 189 -11.54 -4.33 12.47
N GLN A 190 -11.20 -3.05 12.77
CA GLN A 190 -11.92 -2.25 13.75
C GLN A 190 -13.40 -2.04 13.39
N VAL A 191 -13.72 -1.66 12.15
CA VAL A 191 -15.11 -1.39 11.75
C VAL A 191 -15.95 -2.67 11.57
N CYS A 192 -15.30 -3.84 11.55
CA CYS A 192 -15.93 -5.15 11.51
C CYS A 192 -15.90 -5.88 12.86
N ASP A 193 -15.44 -5.23 13.94
CA ASP A 193 -15.30 -5.81 15.28
C ASP A 193 -14.45 -7.11 15.32
N LEU A 194 -13.38 -7.13 14.53
CA LEU A 194 -12.40 -8.23 14.45
C LEU A 194 -11.05 -7.80 15.03
N GLU A 195 -10.29 -8.78 15.51
CA GLU A 195 -8.88 -8.58 15.81
C GLU A 195 -8.05 -8.54 14.52
N VAL A 196 -6.84 -7.96 14.60
CA VAL A 196 -5.89 -7.99 13.48
C VAL A 196 -5.17 -9.34 13.41
N GLY A 197 -4.99 -9.84 12.19
CA GLY A 197 -4.19 -11.02 11.86
C GLY A 197 -2.87 -10.65 11.21
N GLU A 198 -2.66 -11.09 9.97
CA GLU A 198 -1.45 -10.85 9.20
C GLU A 198 -1.70 -9.92 8.01
N PHE A 199 -0.67 -9.18 7.63
CA PHE A 199 -0.54 -8.63 6.29
C PHE A 199 0.44 -9.48 5.48
N VAL A 200 -0.01 -10.00 4.35
CA VAL A 200 0.77 -10.81 3.41
C VAL A 200 0.99 -10.00 2.14
N HIS A 201 2.23 -9.70 1.81
CA HIS A 201 2.58 -8.92 0.63
C HIS A 201 3.22 -9.84 -0.43
N THR A 202 2.50 -10.05 -1.50
CA THR A 202 2.91 -10.92 -2.63
C THR A 202 3.24 -10.05 -3.84
N PHE A 203 4.37 -10.34 -4.47
CA PHE A 203 4.90 -9.56 -5.58
C PHE A 203 4.92 -10.36 -6.89
N GLY A 204 4.70 -9.65 -8.00
CA GLY A 204 5.06 -10.07 -9.34
C GLY A 204 6.50 -9.67 -9.66
N ASP A 205 6.71 -8.65 -10.51
CA ASP A 205 8.03 -8.06 -10.77
C ASP A 205 8.41 -7.17 -9.57
N VAL A 206 9.39 -7.61 -8.78
CA VAL A 206 9.92 -6.86 -7.65
C VAL A 206 11.36 -6.46 -7.95
N HIS A 207 11.64 -5.15 -7.88
CA HIS A 207 12.86 -4.62 -8.43
C HIS A 207 13.47 -3.47 -7.61
N ILE A 208 14.79 -3.32 -7.77
CA ILE A 208 15.56 -2.16 -7.31
C ILE A 208 16.02 -1.42 -8.55
N TYR A 209 15.68 -0.14 -8.68
CA TYR A 209 16.19 0.72 -9.73
C TYR A 209 17.70 0.90 -9.61
N SER A 210 18.40 1.01 -10.76
CA SER A 210 19.87 1.12 -10.78
C SER A 210 20.40 2.35 -10.04
N ASN A 211 19.61 3.44 -9.99
CA ASN A 211 19.91 4.66 -9.24
C ASN A 211 19.66 4.56 -7.74
N HIS A 212 19.15 3.41 -7.24
CA HIS A 212 18.88 3.16 -5.81
C HIS A 212 19.82 2.11 -5.19
N LEU A 213 20.78 1.57 -5.91
CA LEU A 213 21.64 0.49 -5.40
C LEU A 213 22.43 0.91 -4.16
N GLU A 214 23.11 2.07 -4.20
CA GLU A 214 23.86 2.59 -3.06
C GLU A 214 22.98 2.86 -1.84
N GLN A 215 21.75 3.35 -2.07
CA GLN A 215 20.78 3.61 -1.02
C GLN A 215 20.30 2.31 -0.34
N VAL A 216 20.05 1.26 -1.12
CA VAL A 216 19.68 -0.05 -0.59
C VAL A 216 20.84 -0.69 0.17
N GLU A 217 22.06 -0.64 -0.36
CA GLU A 217 23.26 -1.11 0.31
C GLU A 217 23.45 -0.38 1.65
N LEU A 218 23.36 0.94 1.68
CA LEU A 218 23.40 1.73 2.91
C LEU A 218 22.30 1.29 3.89
N GLN A 219 21.09 1.07 3.42
CA GLN A 219 19.97 0.65 4.27
C GLN A 219 20.21 -0.74 4.88
N LEU A 220 20.85 -1.65 4.15
CA LEU A 220 21.22 -2.99 4.62
C LEU A 220 22.29 -3.00 5.72
N THR A 221 23.06 -1.92 5.88
CA THR A 221 24.01 -1.77 7.00
C THR A 221 23.34 -1.39 8.32
N ARG A 222 22.03 -1.06 8.32
CA ARG A 222 21.32 -0.54 9.48
C ARG A 222 20.51 -1.63 10.17
N ASP A 223 20.68 -1.77 11.48
CA ASP A 223 19.86 -2.67 12.28
C ASP A 223 18.41 -2.13 12.43
N PRO A 224 17.39 -3.00 12.21
CA PRO A 224 16.00 -2.61 12.48
C PRO A 224 15.81 -2.29 13.96
N LYS A 225 15.06 -1.19 14.22
CA LYS A 225 14.59 -0.85 15.57
C LYS A 225 13.26 -1.58 15.86
N PRO A 226 12.82 -1.61 17.14
CA PRO A 226 11.51 -2.16 17.49
C PRO A 226 10.38 -1.55 16.66
N LEU A 227 9.36 -2.33 16.37
CA LEU A 227 8.17 -1.82 15.66
C LEU A 227 7.38 -0.87 16.56
N PRO A 228 6.89 0.24 16.03
CA PRO A 228 6.00 1.14 16.73
C PRO A 228 4.60 0.56 16.88
N ILE A 229 3.75 1.25 17.64
CA ILE A 229 2.35 0.90 17.85
C ILE A 229 1.47 1.92 17.13
N MET A 230 0.62 1.46 16.21
CA MET A 230 -0.42 2.29 15.62
C MET A 230 -1.66 2.29 16.53
N LYS A 231 -2.04 3.47 17.01
CA LYS A 231 -3.32 3.69 17.71
C LYS A 231 -4.31 4.29 16.73
N ILE A 232 -5.48 3.68 16.68
CA ILE A 232 -6.61 4.15 15.87
C ILE A 232 -7.72 4.56 16.82
N ASN A 233 -8.38 5.69 16.56
CA ASN A 233 -9.49 6.18 17.37
C ASN A 233 -10.62 5.11 17.43
N PRO A 234 -10.88 4.51 18.60
CA PRO A 234 -11.83 3.40 18.71
C PRO A 234 -13.30 3.82 18.54
N ASN A 235 -13.57 5.13 18.53
CA ASN A 235 -14.92 5.66 18.36
C ASN A 235 -15.37 5.69 16.90
N VAL A 236 -14.44 5.61 15.94
CA VAL A 236 -14.78 5.55 14.52
C VAL A 236 -15.28 4.16 14.16
N LYS A 237 -16.51 4.07 13.65
CA LYS A 237 -17.24 2.82 13.34
C LYS A 237 -17.55 2.65 11.86
N ASN A 238 -17.34 3.68 11.05
CA ASN A 238 -17.48 3.63 9.61
C ASN A 238 -16.12 3.95 8.97
N ILE A 239 -15.70 3.12 7.99
CA ILE A 239 -14.39 3.25 7.33
C ILE A 239 -14.20 4.61 6.65
N PHE A 240 -15.29 5.25 6.22
CA PHE A 240 -15.25 6.52 5.51
C PHE A 240 -15.24 7.76 6.41
N ASP A 241 -15.41 7.56 7.72
CA ASP A 241 -15.43 8.65 8.71
C ASP A 241 -14.04 8.92 9.30
N PHE A 242 -13.06 8.09 8.99
CA PHE A 242 -11.70 8.31 9.44
C PHE A 242 -11.09 9.61 8.86
N SER A 243 -10.41 10.34 9.72
CA SER A 243 -9.59 11.50 9.41
C SER A 243 -8.14 11.25 9.81
N PHE A 244 -7.22 12.12 9.41
CA PHE A 244 -5.80 11.99 9.74
C PHE A 244 -5.54 11.96 11.25
N GLU A 245 -6.31 12.71 12.02
CA GLU A 245 -6.21 12.86 13.47
C GLU A 245 -6.59 11.60 14.25
N ASP A 246 -7.26 10.64 13.60
CA ASP A 246 -7.66 9.38 14.21
C ASP A 246 -6.51 8.36 14.32
N PHE A 247 -5.32 8.71 13.80
CA PHE A 247 -4.16 7.82 13.76
C PHE A 247 -2.99 8.41 14.53
N VAL A 248 -2.49 7.68 15.53
CA VAL A 248 -1.32 8.07 16.32
C VAL A 248 -0.30 6.95 16.30
N LEU A 249 0.91 7.25 15.81
CA LEU A 249 2.02 6.29 15.84
C LEU A 249 2.86 6.53 17.09
N GLU A 250 2.82 5.59 18.03
CA GLU A 250 3.58 5.65 19.30
C GLU A 250 4.90 4.89 19.16
N ASN A 251 5.95 5.42 19.78
CA ASN A 251 7.27 4.81 19.87
C ASN A 251 7.96 4.58 18.51
N TYR A 252 7.68 5.43 17.53
CA TYR A 252 8.35 5.33 16.23
C TYR A 252 9.76 5.92 16.27
N GLU A 253 10.73 5.04 16.28
CA GLU A 253 12.14 5.37 16.11
C GLU A 253 12.65 4.80 14.78
N ALA A 254 13.28 5.62 13.98
CA ALA A 254 13.85 5.21 12.71
C ALA A 254 15.25 5.81 12.50
N HIS A 255 16.05 5.10 11.70
CA HIS A 255 17.28 5.70 11.18
C HIS A 255 16.92 6.88 10.24
N PRO A 256 17.87 7.82 10.02
CA PRO A 256 17.63 8.96 9.15
C PRO A 256 17.10 8.56 7.76
N HIS A 257 16.32 9.46 7.17
CA HIS A 257 15.84 9.31 5.80
C HIS A 257 17.00 9.09 4.82
N ILE A 258 16.80 8.25 3.82
CA ILE A 258 17.70 8.07 2.68
C ILE A 258 16.95 8.60 1.46
N LYS A 259 17.49 9.63 0.81
CA LYS A 259 16.89 10.21 -0.39
C LYS A 259 17.07 9.27 -1.58
N GLY A 260 16.03 9.08 -2.37
CA GLY A 260 16.04 8.45 -3.70
C GLY A 260 15.31 9.32 -4.69
N GLU A 261 15.72 9.26 -5.96
CA GLU A 261 15.04 9.95 -7.05
C GLU A 261 14.00 9.02 -7.68
N VAL A 262 12.82 9.56 -7.97
CA VAL A 262 11.75 8.79 -8.62
C VAL A 262 12.15 8.54 -10.08
N SER A 263 11.99 7.31 -10.54
CA SER A 263 12.16 6.96 -11.97
C SER A 263 10.78 7.05 -12.64
N ILE A 264 10.64 7.96 -13.62
CA ILE A 264 9.36 8.32 -14.27
C ILE A 264 9.31 7.77 -15.69
#